data_a77c03020573cb50fc0b05b88d882e17
#
_entry.id   a77c03020573cb50fc0b05b88d882e17
#
_cell.length_a   1.000
_cell.length_b   1.000
_cell.length_c   1.000
_cell.angle_alpha   90.00
_cell.angle_beta   90.00
_cell.angle_gamma   90.00
#
_symmetry.space_group_name_H-M   'P 1'
#
loop_
_entity.id
_entity.type
_entity.pdbx_description
1 polymer ?
#
loop_
_entity_poly.entity_id
_entity_poly.type
_entity_poly.pdbx_seq_one_letter_code
_entity_poly.pdbx_strand_id
1 'polypeptide(L)'
;IIGCLIIVALGILDDKFGLDAPTKLVGQILAAGAMAMQGVTLVWLPIRGTFILDPTTSVLLTVLVVLVSINAVNMVDGLDGLAASIVMVGAGAFFAYSYFLSVANGYQRAALATLISASLIGMCAGFLPHNWFRARVFMGDTGSMLIGLLMAASSIMLTGQVDPAGLSGGTLLPAFLPIVLPLSILAVPLLDLLLAVIRRTRKGRSPFAPDKEHLHHRLLKLGHGQERAVLIMTAFTGLIAFGAVSTAFVPIWITGLGTALGVVAIASWALNPPKLRVHARNS
;
A
#
# COMPACT_ATOMS: atom_id res chain seq x y z
N ILE A 1 -5.08 19.13 5.28
CA ILE A 1 -4.00 19.97 4.72
C ILE A 1 -2.85 20.11 5.73
N ILE A 2 -3.08 20.46 7.01
CA ILE A 2 -2.00 20.68 8.00
C ILE A 2 -1.11 19.42 8.14
N GLY A 3 -1.70 18.23 8.26
CA GLY A 3 -0.93 16.98 8.31
C GLY A 3 -0.02 16.77 7.08
N CYS A 4 -0.50 17.13 5.87
CA CYS A 4 0.33 17.07 4.66
C CYS A 4 1.50 18.06 4.71
N LEU A 5 1.29 19.26 5.22
CA LEU A 5 2.36 20.27 5.36
C LEU A 5 3.44 19.80 6.35
N ILE A 6 3.01 19.23 7.49
CA ILE A 6 3.93 18.68 8.50
C ILE A 6 4.75 17.54 7.89
N ILE A 7 4.12 16.59 7.19
CA ILE A 7 4.81 15.43 6.63
C ILE A 7 5.77 15.81 5.49
N VAL A 8 5.38 16.80 4.66
CA VAL A 8 6.26 17.33 3.61
C VAL A 8 7.47 18.04 4.21
N ALA A 9 7.26 18.88 5.24
CA ALA A 9 8.36 19.55 5.93
C ALA A 9 9.31 18.53 6.58
N LEU A 10 8.76 17.50 7.23
CA LEU A 10 9.55 16.39 7.81
C LEU A 10 10.36 15.67 6.74
N GLY A 11 9.73 15.31 5.61
CA GLY A 11 10.39 14.62 4.51
C GLY A 11 11.52 15.43 3.89
N ILE A 12 11.32 16.75 3.66
CA ILE A 12 12.37 17.65 3.17
C ILE A 12 13.55 17.72 4.13
N LEU A 13 13.28 17.78 5.44
CA LEU A 13 14.33 17.77 6.46
C LEU A 13 15.08 16.44 6.46
N ASP A 14 14.36 15.34 6.29
CA ASP A 14 14.96 14.02 6.23
C ASP A 14 15.81 13.81 4.99
N ASP A 15 15.29 14.14 3.81
CA ASP A 15 16.02 14.06 2.53
C ASP A 15 17.31 14.91 2.55
N LYS A 16 17.30 16.03 3.31
CA LYS A 16 18.44 16.95 3.38
C LYS A 16 19.46 16.60 4.47
N PHE A 17 18.99 16.17 5.63
CA PHE A 17 19.84 16.03 6.83
C PHE A 17 19.99 14.59 7.31
N GLY A 18 19.15 13.64 6.84
CA GLY A 18 19.15 12.25 7.26
C GLY A 18 18.73 12.11 8.73
N LEU A 19 17.45 12.31 9.01
CA LEU A 19 16.93 12.27 10.38
C LEU A 19 16.99 10.85 10.95
N ASP A 20 17.17 10.74 12.26
CA ASP A 20 17.10 9.49 12.97
C ASP A 20 15.65 8.95 13.07
N ALA A 21 15.50 7.64 13.25
CA ALA A 21 14.19 7.00 13.27
C ALA A 21 13.22 7.54 14.34
N PRO A 22 13.65 7.85 15.60
CA PRO A 22 12.80 8.49 16.58
C PRO A 22 12.26 9.86 16.15
N THR A 23 13.09 10.71 15.57
CA THR A 23 12.70 12.05 15.09
C THR A 23 11.68 11.93 13.95
N LYS A 24 11.89 11.02 13.00
CA LYS A 24 10.90 10.72 11.94
C LYS A 24 9.57 10.27 12.54
N LEU A 25 9.60 9.34 13.50
CA LEU A 25 8.40 8.82 14.15
C LEU A 25 7.59 9.93 14.85
N VAL A 26 8.26 10.82 15.59
CA VAL A 26 7.61 11.96 16.26
C VAL A 26 6.93 12.87 15.23
N GLY A 27 7.61 13.22 14.15
CA GLY A 27 7.04 14.04 13.09
C GLY A 27 5.84 13.39 12.40
N GLN A 28 5.89 12.08 12.16
CA GLN A 28 4.78 11.30 11.60
C GLN A 28 3.58 11.27 12.58
N ILE A 29 3.82 11.11 13.89
CA ILE A 29 2.77 11.17 14.92
C ILE A 29 2.11 12.56 14.95
N LEU A 30 2.90 13.64 14.87
CA LEU A 30 2.36 15.00 14.81
C LEU A 30 1.50 15.22 13.56
N ALA A 31 1.93 14.75 12.40
CA ALA A 31 1.15 14.83 11.16
C ALA A 31 -0.16 14.05 11.26
N ALA A 32 -0.11 12.82 11.79
CA ALA A 32 -1.28 11.98 12.01
C ALA A 32 -2.23 12.58 13.03
N GLY A 33 -1.71 13.12 14.15
CA GLY A 33 -2.48 13.81 15.17
C GLY A 33 -3.18 15.06 14.62
N ALA A 34 -2.45 15.88 13.84
CA ALA A 34 -3.03 17.05 13.18
C ALA A 34 -4.16 16.67 12.20
N MET A 35 -4.03 15.55 11.49
CA MET A 35 -5.08 15.00 10.63
C MET A 35 -6.30 14.55 11.46
N ALA A 36 -6.08 13.83 12.55
CA ALA A 36 -7.13 13.38 13.44
C ALA A 36 -7.90 14.55 14.08
N MET A 37 -7.21 15.60 14.52
CA MET A 37 -7.83 16.83 15.04
C MET A 37 -8.71 17.55 14.02
N GLN A 38 -8.50 17.34 12.73
CA GLN A 38 -9.35 17.85 11.63
C GLN A 38 -10.54 16.93 11.32
N GLY A 39 -10.83 15.94 12.16
CA GLY A 39 -11.97 15.04 12.03
C GLY A 39 -11.74 13.87 11.08
N VAL A 40 -10.50 13.63 10.63
CA VAL A 40 -10.15 12.42 9.85
C VAL A 40 -9.73 11.32 10.82
N THR A 41 -10.73 10.63 11.37
CA THR A 41 -10.53 9.57 12.37
C THR A 41 -11.33 8.33 12.01
N LEU A 42 -10.83 7.17 12.45
CA LEU A 42 -11.57 5.91 12.41
C LEU A 42 -12.70 5.98 13.45
N VAL A 43 -13.94 5.98 13.01
CA VAL A 43 -15.12 6.09 13.89
C VAL A 43 -15.58 4.72 14.37
N TRP A 44 -15.46 3.68 13.56
CA TRP A 44 -15.90 2.34 13.86
C TRP A 44 -15.07 1.28 13.13
N LEU A 45 -15.13 0.05 13.61
CA LEU A 45 -14.52 -1.13 12.98
C LEU A 45 -15.59 -2.17 12.68
N PRO A 46 -15.47 -2.91 11.55
CA PRO A 46 -16.42 -3.96 11.18
C PRO A 46 -16.13 -5.28 11.92
N ILE A 47 -16.06 -5.24 13.27
CA ILE A 47 -15.79 -6.40 14.13
C ILE A 47 -17.10 -6.88 14.74
N ARG A 48 -17.56 -8.07 14.37
CA ARG A 48 -18.82 -8.67 14.86
C ARG A 48 -20.04 -7.75 14.71
N GLY A 49 -20.11 -6.98 13.62
CA GLY A 49 -21.07 -5.90 13.39
C GLY A 49 -20.38 -4.55 13.38
N THR A 50 -21.06 -3.52 13.86
CA THR A 50 -20.48 -2.17 14.04
C THR A 50 -19.92 -2.02 15.44
N PHE A 51 -18.62 -2.03 15.58
CA PHE A 51 -17.96 -1.67 16.82
C PHE A 51 -17.59 -0.17 16.76
N ILE A 52 -18.38 0.68 17.44
CA ILE A 52 -18.12 2.12 17.54
C ILE A 52 -16.96 2.31 18.51
N LEU A 53 -15.94 3.04 18.06
CA LEU A 53 -14.76 3.35 18.87
C LEU A 53 -15.03 4.55 19.78
N ASP A 54 -14.54 4.48 21.00
CA ASP A 54 -14.44 5.66 21.86
C ASP A 54 -13.43 6.68 21.27
N PRO A 55 -13.53 7.98 21.62
CA PRO A 55 -12.71 9.03 21.01
C PRO A 55 -11.21 8.78 21.15
N THR A 56 -10.75 8.26 22.27
CA THR A 56 -9.32 8.00 22.52
C THR A 56 -8.82 6.86 21.66
N THR A 57 -9.51 5.74 21.66
CA THR A 57 -9.17 4.57 20.81
C THR A 57 -9.24 4.93 19.33
N SER A 58 -10.24 5.72 18.92
CA SER A 58 -10.37 6.24 17.55
C SER A 58 -9.12 7.00 17.10
N VAL A 59 -8.64 7.95 17.91
CA VAL A 59 -7.43 8.72 17.60
C VAL A 59 -6.19 7.82 17.58
N LEU A 60 -6.02 6.95 18.58
CA LEU A 60 -4.86 6.06 18.66
C LEU A 60 -4.78 5.12 17.46
N LEU A 61 -5.90 4.49 17.09
CA LEU A 61 -5.94 3.61 15.91
C LEU A 61 -5.73 4.39 14.61
N THR A 62 -6.27 5.61 14.52
CA THR A 62 -6.02 6.51 13.38
C THR A 62 -4.54 6.79 13.21
N VAL A 63 -3.87 7.21 14.29
CA VAL A 63 -2.42 7.46 14.28
C VAL A 63 -1.66 6.19 13.87
N LEU A 64 -2.01 5.04 14.43
CA LEU A 64 -1.37 3.77 14.09
C LEU A 64 -1.51 3.43 12.60
N VAL A 65 -2.72 3.53 12.03
CA VAL A 65 -2.96 3.26 10.60
C VAL A 65 -2.17 4.21 9.72
N VAL A 66 -2.10 5.49 10.08
CA VAL A 66 -1.30 6.48 9.35
C VAL A 66 0.18 6.13 9.40
N LEU A 67 0.71 5.82 10.58
CA LEU A 67 2.11 5.43 10.76
C LEU A 67 2.47 4.19 9.94
N VAL A 68 1.61 3.16 10.01
CA VAL A 68 1.80 1.93 9.24
C VAL A 68 1.81 2.24 7.74
N SER A 69 0.88 3.06 7.25
CA SER A 69 0.79 3.40 5.82
C SER A 69 2.00 4.21 5.34
N ILE A 70 2.43 5.23 6.11
CA ILE A 70 3.60 6.05 5.78
C ILE A 70 4.85 5.18 5.68
N ASN A 71 5.13 4.39 6.72
CA ASN A 71 6.34 3.57 6.77
C ASN A 71 6.30 2.42 5.76
N ALA A 72 5.13 1.94 5.41
CA ALA A 72 4.95 0.94 4.39
C ALA A 72 5.32 1.43 2.99
N VAL A 73 4.79 2.58 2.60
CA VAL A 73 5.12 3.18 1.30
C VAL A 73 6.60 3.53 1.25
N ASN A 74 7.14 4.09 2.33
CA ASN A 74 8.56 4.40 2.44
C ASN A 74 9.45 3.14 2.30
N MET A 75 9.05 2.01 2.89
CA MET A 75 9.80 0.75 2.79
C MET A 75 9.76 0.14 1.39
N VAL A 76 8.71 0.40 0.61
CA VAL A 76 8.58 -0.07 -0.78
C VAL A 76 9.44 0.75 -1.74
N ASP A 77 9.81 1.99 -1.38
CA ASP A 77 10.63 2.88 -2.22
C ASP A 77 12.12 2.49 -2.24
N GLY A 78 12.38 1.21 -2.49
CA GLY A 78 13.74 0.64 -2.55
C GLY A 78 14.26 0.32 -3.96
N LEU A 79 13.43 0.43 -5.00
CA LEU A 79 13.77 0.20 -6.40
C LEU A 79 13.12 1.26 -7.30
N ASP A 80 13.83 1.65 -8.36
CA ASP A 80 13.32 2.57 -9.38
C ASP A 80 11.94 2.11 -9.90
N GLY A 81 10.95 2.98 -9.83
CA GLY A 81 9.58 2.74 -10.30
C GLY A 81 8.71 1.87 -9.40
N LEU A 82 9.25 1.23 -8.35
CA LEU A 82 8.49 0.25 -7.55
C LEU A 82 7.39 0.92 -6.74
N ALA A 83 7.74 1.91 -5.90
CA ALA A 83 6.76 2.57 -5.05
C ALA A 83 5.66 3.26 -5.87
N ALA A 84 6.06 4.01 -6.91
CA ALA A 84 5.11 4.69 -7.80
C ALA A 84 4.16 3.71 -8.49
N SER A 85 4.66 2.57 -8.99
CA SER A 85 3.84 1.55 -9.66
C SER A 85 2.87 0.87 -8.71
N ILE A 86 3.34 0.45 -7.53
CA ILE A 86 2.52 -0.21 -6.51
C ILE A 86 1.43 0.72 -6.00
N VAL A 87 1.78 1.98 -5.67
CA VAL A 87 0.81 2.97 -5.20
C VAL A 87 -0.21 3.31 -6.29
N MET A 88 0.22 3.49 -7.53
CA MET A 88 -0.68 3.77 -8.66
C MET A 88 -1.73 2.66 -8.82
N VAL A 89 -1.31 1.40 -8.77
CA VAL A 89 -2.21 0.24 -8.90
C VAL A 89 -3.11 0.10 -7.67
N GLY A 90 -2.58 0.26 -6.47
CA GLY A 90 -3.37 0.22 -5.23
C GLY A 90 -4.38 1.37 -5.15
N ALA A 91 -3.97 2.60 -5.49
CA ALA A 91 -4.86 3.74 -5.59
C ALA A 91 -5.91 3.55 -6.69
N GLY A 92 -5.57 2.86 -7.79
CA GLY A 92 -6.53 2.49 -8.85
C GLY A 92 -7.64 1.57 -8.35
N ALA A 93 -7.30 0.55 -7.59
CA ALA A 93 -8.27 -0.34 -6.97
C ALA A 93 -9.15 0.42 -5.95
N PHE A 94 -8.54 1.27 -5.15
CA PHE A 94 -9.25 2.10 -4.18
C PHE A 94 -10.17 3.12 -4.85
N PHE A 95 -9.71 3.76 -5.93
CA PHE A 95 -10.53 4.64 -6.77
C PHE A 95 -11.76 3.92 -7.31
N ALA A 96 -11.58 2.73 -7.89
CA ALA A 96 -12.69 1.95 -8.45
C ALA A 96 -13.76 1.67 -7.37
N TYR A 97 -13.34 1.27 -6.18
CA TYR A 97 -14.24 1.00 -5.06
C TYR A 97 -14.93 2.26 -4.53
N SER A 98 -14.17 3.32 -4.25
CA SER A 98 -14.71 4.58 -3.70
C SER A 98 -15.62 5.30 -4.71
N TYR A 99 -15.28 5.25 -6.01
CA TYR A 99 -16.12 5.78 -7.09
C TYR A 99 -17.44 5.05 -7.17
N PHE A 100 -17.43 3.72 -7.11
CA PHE A 100 -18.65 2.93 -7.08
C PHE A 100 -19.53 3.29 -5.89
N LEU A 101 -18.96 3.41 -4.69
CA LEU A 101 -19.72 3.83 -3.50
C LEU A 101 -20.29 5.24 -3.64
N SER A 102 -19.53 6.16 -4.22
CA SER A 102 -19.97 7.55 -4.40
C SER A 102 -21.11 7.67 -5.41
N VAL A 103 -20.97 7.01 -6.57
CA VAL A 103 -21.93 7.16 -7.69
C VAL A 103 -23.12 6.22 -7.56
N ALA A 104 -22.90 4.94 -7.25
CA ALA A 104 -23.98 3.95 -7.20
C ALA A 104 -24.79 4.03 -5.91
N ASN A 105 -24.15 4.37 -4.77
CA ASN A 105 -24.78 4.37 -3.45
C ASN A 105 -25.01 5.77 -2.87
N GLY A 106 -24.60 6.83 -3.57
CA GLY A 106 -24.83 8.22 -3.16
C GLY A 106 -24.04 8.69 -1.92
N TYR A 107 -22.98 7.98 -1.51
CA TYR A 107 -22.16 8.37 -0.37
C TYR A 107 -21.28 9.58 -0.69
N GLN A 108 -21.75 10.79 -0.34
CA GLN A 108 -21.08 12.05 -0.69
C GLN A 108 -19.61 12.14 -0.19
N ARG A 109 -19.32 11.58 0.98
CA ARG A 109 -17.95 11.63 1.52
C ARG A 109 -17.00 10.62 0.84
N ALA A 110 -17.53 9.60 0.18
CA ALA A 110 -16.72 8.73 -0.69
C ALA A 110 -16.12 9.50 -1.87
N ALA A 111 -16.73 10.63 -2.27
CA ALA A 111 -16.20 11.50 -3.32
C ALA A 111 -14.83 12.09 -2.96
N LEU A 112 -14.56 12.42 -1.70
CA LEU A 112 -13.24 12.91 -1.26
C LEU A 112 -12.18 11.81 -1.35
N ALA A 113 -12.50 10.59 -0.93
CA ALA A 113 -11.61 9.45 -1.07
C ALA A 113 -11.33 9.14 -2.55
N THR A 114 -12.34 9.24 -3.40
CA THR A 114 -12.22 9.10 -4.87
C THR A 114 -11.31 10.18 -5.45
N LEU A 115 -11.46 11.44 -5.04
CA LEU A 115 -10.63 12.55 -5.51
C LEU A 115 -9.15 12.35 -5.10
N ILE A 116 -8.90 11.98 -3.84
CA ILE A 116 -7.54 11.74 -3.35
C ILE A 116 -6.90 10.57 -4.12
N SER A 117 -7.65 9.49 -4.33
CA SER A 117 -7.16 8.32 -5.08
C SER A 117 -6.87 8.66 -6.55
N ALA A 118 -7.75 9.42 -7.21
CA ALA A 118 -7.51 9.91 -8.58
C ALA A 118 -6.26 10.80 -8.65
N SER A 119 -6.07 11.68 -7.65
CA SER A 119 -4.88 12.53 -7.56
C SER A 119 -3.61 11.70 -7.38
N LEU A 120 -3.64 10.67 -6.53
CA LEU A 120 -2.52 9.74 -6.34
C LEU A 120 -2.17 8.99 -7.63
N ILE A 121 -3.18 8.49 -8.36
CA ILE A 121 -2.98 7.85 -9.66
C ILE A 121 -2.29 8.82 -10.63
N GLY A 122 -2.82 10.05 -10.74
CA GLY A 122 -2.28 11.07 -11.64
C GLY A 122 -0.85 11.47 -11.28
N MET A 123 -0.56 11.68 -10.00
CA MET A 123 0.80 11.99 -9.52
C MET A 123 1.78 10.86 -9.81
N CYS A 124 1.42 9.62 -9.49
CA CYS A 124 2.29 8.46 -9.75
C CYS A 124 2.46 8.23 -11.26
N ALA A 125 1.41 8.36 -12.07
CA ALA A 125 1.49 8.23 -13.52
C ALA A 125 2.38 9.28 -14.17
N GLY A 126 2.32 10.54 -13.69
CA GLY A 126 3.19 11.62 -14.16
C GLY A 126 4.64 11.49 -13.67
N PHE A 127 4.86 10.93 -12.50
CA PHE A 127 6.18 10.70 -11.93
C PHE A 127 6.89 9.48 -12.54
N LEU A 128 6.16 8.41 -12.82
CA LEU A 128 6.69 7.11 -13.24
C LEU A 128 7.62 7.18 -14.48
N PRO A 129 7.35 7.96 -15.54
CA PRO A 129 8.26 8.08 -16.67
C PRO A 129 9.65 8.62 -16.33
N HIS A 130 9.76 9.39 -15.23
CA HIS A 130 11.02 9.96 -14.73
C HIS A 130 11.70 9.08 -13.68
N ASN A 131 10.92 8.24 -13.02
CA ASN A 131 11.37 7.32 -11.97
C ASN A 131 11.50 5.86 -12.46
N TRP A 132 11.13 5.56 -13.72
CA TRP A 132 11.33 4.22 -14.29
C TRP A 132 12.83 3.93 -14.45
N PHE A 133 13.18 2.65 -14.51
CA PHE A 133 14.56 2.18 -14.66
C PHE A 133 15.22 2.74 -15.93
N ARG A 134 16.29 3.43 -15.89
CA ARG A 134 17.15 3.99 -14.85
C ARG A 134 16.57 5.35 -14.41
N ALA A 135 16.20 5.47 -13.15
CA ALA A 135 15.54 6.66 -12.65
C ALA A 135 16.38 7.92 -12.84
N ARG A 136 15.72 9.00 -13.27
CA ARG A 136 16.29 10.36 -13.35
C ARG A 136 15.92 11.19 -12.13
N VAL A 137 14.80 10.86 -11.50
CA VAL A 137 14.26 11.53 -10.32
C VAL A 137 13.86 10.46 -9.31
N PHE A 138 14.22 10.66 -8.07
CA PHE A 138 13.86 9.77 -6.95
C PHE A 138 12.70 10.38 -6.17
N MET A 139 11.87 9.54 -5.56
CA MET A 139 10.71 9.95 -4.78
C MET A 139 11.11 10.61 -3.46
N GLY A 140 12.14 10.06 -2.82
CA GLY A 140 12.64 10.48 -1.52
C GLY A 140 11.64 10.23 -0.40
N ASP A 141 12.06 10.55 0.83
CA ASP A 141 11.23 10.41 2.02
C ASP A 141 10.07 11.42 1.99
N THR A 142 10.27 12.59 1.37
CA THR A 142 9.21 13.59 1.16
C THR A 142 8.04 13.02 0.38
N GLY A 143 8.29 12.38 -0.76
CA GLY A 143 7.25 11.83 -1.63
C GLY A 143 6.58 10.60 -1.04
N SER A 144 7.38 9.64 -0.57
CA SER A 144 6.87 8.37 -0.02
C SER A 144 6.03 8.56 1.23
N MET A 145 6.44 9.45 2.16
CA MET A 145 5.67 9.75 3.36
C MET A 145 4.36 10.48 3.04
N LEU A 146 4.36 11.45 2.12
CA LEU A 146 3.14 12.16 1.71
C LEU A 146 2.14 11.20 1.07
N ILE A 147 2.58 10.33 0.17
CA ILE A 147 1.73 9.31 -0.45
C ILE A 147 1.14 8.38 0.60
N GLY A 148 1.95 7.92 1.56
CA GLY A 148 1.48 7.07 2.65
C GLY A 148 0.40 7.74 3.51
N LEU A 149 0.58 9.02 3.85
CA LEU A 149 -0.42 9.82 4.57
C LEU A 149 -1.72 9.95 3.78
N LEU A 150 -1.65 10.26 2.49
CA LEU A 150 -2.83 10.42 1.63
C LEU A 150 -3.60 9.09 1.44
N MET A 151 -2.89 7.98 1.31
CA MET A 151 -3.50 6.64 1.27
C MET A 151 -4.24 6.33 2.56
N ALA A 152 -3.62 6.59 3.72
CA ALA A 152 -4.25 6.41 5.02
C ALA A 152 -5.49 7.31 5.18
N ALA A 153 -5.36 8.59 4.82
CA ALA A 153 -6.47 9.54 4.90
C ALA A 153 -7.67 9.09 4.06
N SER A 154 -7.42 8.67 2.80
CA SER A 154 -8.48 8.14 1.93
C SER A 154 -9.19 6.93 2.55
N SER A 155 -8.43 6.00 3.11
CA SER A 155 -8.94 4.81 3.76
C SER A 155 -9.81 5.13 4.97
N ILE A 156 -9.31 5.98 5.86
CA ILE A 156 -9.99 6.38 7.10
C ILE A 156 -11.30 7.13 6.76
N MET A 157 -11.24 8.04 5.80
CA MET A 157 -12.41 8.78 5.34
C MET A 157 -13.51 7.86 4.80
N LEU A 158 -13.12 6.80 4.08
CA LEU A 158 -14.09 5.87 3.50
C LEU A 158 -14.65 4.90 4.54
N THR A 159 -13.82 4.41 5.48
CA THR A 159 -14.26 3.50 6.54
C THR A 159 -15.38 4.10 7.40
N GLY A 160 -15.30 5.39 7.72
CA GLY A 160 -16.32 6.09 8.50
C GLY A 160 -17.64 6.35 7.78
N GLN A 161 -17.76 6.03 6.49
CA GLN A 161 -18.92 6.38 5.66
C GLN A 161 -19.78 5.19 5.27
N VAL A 162 -19.25 3.99 5.29
CA VAL A 162 -20.02 2.78 4.97
C VAL A 162 -20.93 2.49 6.16
N ASP A 163 -22.24 2.80 6.03
CA ASP A 163 -23.22 2.42 7.05
C ASP A 163 -23.39 0.89 7.01
N PRO A 164 -23.04 0.19 8.09
CA PRO A 164 -23.21 -1.25 8.14
C PRO A 164 -24.66 -1.70 8.08
N ALA A 165 -25.60 -0.85 8.51
CA ALA A 165 -27.04 -1.12 8.40
C ALA A 165 -27.52 -1.14 6.93
N GLY A 166 -26.84 -0.40 6.05
CA GLY A 166 -27.09 -0.40 4.61
C GLY A 166 -26.49 -1.61 3.87
N LEU A 167 -25.60 -2.37 4.51
CA LEU A 167 -25.03 -3.62 3.97
C LEU A 167 -25.99 -4.79 4.24
N SER A 168 -27.24 -4.65 3.76
CA SER A 168 -28.25 -5.68 3.82
C SER A 168 -27.85 -6.87 2.94
N GLY A 169 -27.40 -7.95 3.53
CA GLY A 169 -27.08 -9.17 2.80
C GLY A 169 -26.04 -10.09 3.44
N GLY A 170 -25.69 -9.90 4.69
CA GLY A 170 -24.91 -10.91 5.46
C GLY A 170 -23.41 -10.96 5.18
N THR A 171 -22.87 -10.13 4.30
CA THR A 171 -21.41 -10.06 4.06
C THR A 171 -20.85 -8.74 4.59
N LEU A 172 -20.12 -8.80 5.71
CA LEU A 172 -19.35 -7.66 6.26
C LEU A 172 -18.11 -7.35 5.41
N LEU A 173 -17.82 -8.16 4.39
CA LEU A 173 -16.59 -8.08 3.61
C LEU A 173 -16.40 -6.72 2.92
N PRO A 174 -17.41 -6.09 2.28
CA PRO A 174 -17.25 -4.76 1.71
C PRO A 174 -16.88 -3.69 2.74
N ALA A 175 -17.31 -3.84 3.98
CA ALA A 175 -16.97 -2.90 5.06
C ALA A 175 -15.48 -2.97 5.48
N PHE A 176 -14.81 -4.11 5.24
CA PHE A 176 -13.36 -4.25 5.47
C PHE A 176 -12.51 -3.70 4.33
N LEU A 177 -13.06 -3.52 3.13
CA LEU A 177 -12.30 -3.09 1.95
C LEU A 177 -11.51 -1.80 2.17
N PRO A 178 -12.07 -0.74 2.80
CA PRO A 178 -11.30 0.48 3.07
C PRO A 178 -10.05 0.26 3.91
N ILE A 179 -10.03 -0.76 4.76
CA ILE A 179 -8.87 -1.12 5.59
C ILE A 179 -7.94 -2.07 4.83
N VAL A 180 -8.50 -3.02 4.09
CA VAL A 180 -7.74 -4.05 3.37
C VAL A 180 -7.00 -3.45 2.17
N LEU A 181 -7.57 -2.47 1.47
CA LEU A 181 -6.97 -1.90 0.26
C LEU A 181 -5.64 -1.19 0.51
N PRO A 182 -5.47 -0.31 1.50
CA PRO A 182 -4.15 0.22 1.85
C PRO A 182 -3.18 -0.88 2.28
N LEU A 183 -3.68 -1.91 2.99
CA LEU A 183 -2.85 -3.06 3.36
C LEU A 183 -2.42 -3.90 2.16
N SER A 184 -3.13 -3.84 1.02
CA SER A 184 -2.69 -4.51 -0.20
C SER A 184 -1.37 -3.96 -0.76
N ILE A 185 -1.10 -2.67 -0.55
CA ILE A 185 0.20 -2.05 -0.87
C ILE A 185 1.30 -2.65 0.02
N LEU A 186 0.95 -2.95 1.28
CA LEU A 186 1.81 -3.65 2.23
C LEU A 186 1.97 -5.13 1.95
N ALA A 187 1.13 -5.74 1.12
CA ALA A 187 1.15 -7.18 0.91
C ALA A 187 2.53 -7.67 0.46
N VAL A 188 3.21 -6.93 -0.41
CA VAL A 188 4.56 -7.28 -0.87
C VAL A 188 5.60 -7.13 0.24
N PRO A 189 5.73 -5.98 0.96
CA PRO A 189 6.63 -5.85 2.10
C PRO A 189 6.34 -6.83 3.23
N LEU A 190 5.06 -7.04 3.56
CA LEU A 190 4.67 -7.99 4.61
C LEU A 190 4.98 -9.43 4.24
N LEU A 191 4.74 -9.81 2.98
CA LEU A 191 5.13 -11.13 2.47
C LEU A 191 6.65 -11.31 2.53
N ASP A 192 7.41 -10.29 2.16
CA ASP A 192 8.86 -10.32 2.23
C ASP A 192 9.35 -10.47 3.68
N LEU A 193 8.78 -9.71 4.61
CA LEU A 193 9.08 -9.83 6.04
C LEU A 193 8.72 -11.22 6.56
N LEU A 194 7.54 -11.74 6.24
CA LEU A 194 7.10 -13.08 6.64
C LEU A 194 8.05 -14.15 6.13
N LEU A 195 8.40 -14.09 4.85
CA LEU A 195 9.36 -15.02 4.24
C LEU A 195 10.75 -14.91 4.87
N ALA A 196 11.18 -13.70 5.25
CA ALA A 196 12.44 -13.49 5.95
C ALA A 196 12.41 -14.12 7.35
N VAL A 197 11.33 -13.93 8.12
CA VAL A 197 11.15 -14.54 9.43
C VAL A 197 11.13 -16.07 9.33
N ILE A 198 10.37 -16.64 8.40
CA ILE A 198 10.31 -18.09 8.17
C ILE A 198 11.69 -18.66 7.81
N ARG A 199 12.46 -17.97 6.97
CA ARG A 199 13.82 -18.41 6.61
C ARG A 199 14.77 -18.40 7.81
N ARG A 200 14.72 -17.34 8.61
CA ARG A 200 15.59 -17.18 9.79
C ARG A 200 15.29 -18.25 10.83
N THR A 201 14.02 -18.46 11.15
CA THR A 201 13.59 -19.48 12.12
C THR A 201 13.94 -20.89 11.65
N ARG A 202 13.76 -21.20 10.35
CA ARG A 202 14.18 -22.49 9.77
C ARG A 202 15.70 -22.72 9.82
N LYS A 203 16.51 -21.64 9.81
CA LYS A 203 17.97 -21.69 9.95
C LYS A 203 18.43 -21.59 11.40
N GLY A 204 17.52 -21.66 12.40
CA GLY A 204 17.85 -21.53 13.82
C GLY A 204 18.35 -20.13 14.23
N ARG A 205 18.09 -19.10 13.42
CA ARG A 205 18.49 -17.71 13.70
C ARG A 205 17.34 -16.93 14.33
N SER A 206 17.70 -15.86 15.09
CA SER A 206 16.69 -14.95 15.65
C SER A 206 15.79 -14.34 14.53
N PRO A 207 14.46 -14.23 14.73
CA PRO A 207 13.56 -13.53 13.81
C PRO A 207 13.98 -12.09 13.50
N PHE A 208 14.68 -11.44 14.44
CA PHE A 208 15.15 -10.05 14.33
C PHE A 208 16.57 -9.92 13.78
N ALA A 209 17.22 -11.02 13.40
CA ALA A 209 18.57 -10.96 12.83
C ALA A 209 18.56 -10.16 11.51
N PRO A 210 19.63 -9.40 11.17
CA PRO A 210 19.72 -8.72 9.88
C PRO A 210 19.58 -9.70 8.72
N ASP A 211 18.72 -9.37 7.75
CA ASP A 211 18.56 -10.16 6.52
C ASP A 211 18.70 -9.22 5.30
N LYS A 212 19.58 -9.61 4.39
CA LYS A 212 19.82 -8.90 3.13
C LYS A 212 19.10 -9.58 1.95
N GLU A 213 18.23 -10.56 2.21
CA GLU A 213 17.55 -11.35 1.18
C GLU A 213 16.08 -10.92 0.99
N HIS A 214 15.85 -9.63 0.74
CA HIS A 214 14.51 -9.12 0.38
C HIS A 214 14.03 -9.70 -0.95
N LEU A 215 12.70 -9.75 -1.14
CA LEU A 215 12.06 -10.38 -2.31
C LEU A 215 12.61 -9.83 -3.64
N HIS A 216 12.79 -8.52 -3.73
CA HIS A 216 13.37 -7.90 -4.92
C HIS A 216 14.82 -8.38 -5.18
N HIS A 217 15.65 -8.49 -4.13
CA HIS A 217 16.99 -9.05 -4.28
C HIS A 217 16.98 -10.51 -4.73
N ARG A 218 15.99 -11.28 -4.31
CA ARG A 218 15.84 -12.68 -4.75
C ARG A 218 15.44 -12.77 -6.22
N LEU A 219 14.51 -11.91 -6.66
CA LEU A 219 14.16 -11.84 -8.10
C LEU A 219 15.38 -11.47 -8.95
N LEU A 220 16.20 -10.51 -8.50
CA LEU A 220 17.45 -10.16 -9.18
C LEU A 220 18.45 -11.33 -9.19
N LYS A 221 18.61 -12.05 -8.05
CA LYS A 221 19.46 -13.26 -7.98
C LYS A 221 18.99 -14.41 -8.88
N LEU A 222 17.67 -14.53 -9.11
CA LEU A 222 17.11 -15.48 -10.06
C LEU A 222 17.36 -15.11 -11.52
N GLY A 223 17.97 -13.95 -11.80
CA GLY A 223 18.29 -13.49 -13.14
C GLY A 223 17.25 -12.59 -13.79
N HIS A 224 16.28 -12.09 -13.01
CA HIS A 224 15.38 -11.06 -13.49
C HIS A 224 16.09 -9.72 -13.57
N GLY A 225 15.81 -8.91 -14.59
CA GLY A 225 16.16 -7.50 -14.62
C GLY A 225 15.31 -6.70 -13.60
N GLN A 226 15.78 -5.52 -13.21
CA GLN A 226 15.08 -4.64 -12.24
C GLN A 226 13.65 -4.34 -12.70
N GLU A 227 13.43 -3.97 -13.96
CA GLU A 227 12.11 -3.67 -14.51
C GLU A 227 11.13 -4.85 -14.35
N ARG A 228 11.60 -6.08 -14.63
CA ARG A 228 10.77 -7.27 -14.50
C ARG A 228 10.45 -7.58 -13.04
N ALA A 229 11.39 -7.35 -12.12
CA ALA A 229 11.14 -7.49 -10.69
C ALA A 229 10.05 -6.50 -10.21
N VAL A 230 10.12 -5.24 -10.64
CA VAL A 230 9.10 -4.22 -10.38
C VAL A 230 7.74 -4.63 -10.94
N LEU A 231 7.69 -5.10 -12.20
CA LEU A 231 6.43 -5.55 -12.82
C LEU A 231 5.81 -6.75 -12.09
N ILE A 232 6.61 -7.74 -11.66
CA ILE A 232 6.13 -8.90 -10.89
C ILE A 232 5.52 -8.44 -9.56
N MET A 233 6.21 -7.55 -8.82
CA MET A 233 5.74 -7.05 -7.52
C MET A 233 4.48 -6.19 -7.69
N THR A 234 4.44 -5.34 -8.71
CA THR A 234 3.26 -4.52 -9.05
C THR A 234 2.07 -5.38 -9.46
N ALA A 235 2.28 -6.41 -10.28
CA ALA A 235 1.23 -7.35 -10.68
C ALA A 235 0.67 -8.12 -9.47
N PHE A 236 1.53 -8.51 -8.54
CA PHE A 236 1.10 -9.18 -7.30
C PHE A 236 0.25 -8.25 -6.43
N THR A 237 0.68 -7.00 -6.25
CA THR A 237 -0.11 -5.97 -5.53
C THR A 237 -1.45 -5.74 -6.21
N GLY A 238 -1.46 -5.58 -7.54
CA GLY A 238 -2.68 -5.41 -8.32
C GLY A 238 -3.65 -6.58 -8.17
N LEU A 239 -3.15 -7.80 -8.22
CA LEU A 239 -3.96 -8.99 -8.04
C LEU A 239 -4.65 -9.02 -6.67
N ILE A 240 -3.92 -8.67 -5.61
CA ILE A 240 -4.48 -8.63 -4.25
C ILE A 240 -5.49 -7.47 -4.13
N ALA A 241 -5.12 -6.27 -4.58
CA ALA A 241 -5.96 -5.08 -4.46
C ALA A 241 -7.26 -5.20 -5.26
N PHE A 242 -7.18 -5.54 -6.56
CA PHE A 242 -8.36 -5.73 -7.40
C PHE A 242 -9.13 -7.01 -7.05
N GLY A 243 -8.43 -8.06 -6.59
CA GLY A 243 -9.08 -9.24 -6.01
C GLY A 243 -9.93 -8.87 -4.79
N ALA A 244 -9.40 -8.06 -3.88
CA ALA A 244 -10.17 -7.57 -2.73
C ALA A 244 -11.39 -6.74 -3.18
N VAL A 245 -11.20 -5.78 -4.09
CA VAL A 245 -12.31 -4.95 -4.61
C VAL A 245 -13.37 -5.79 -5.30
N SER A 246 -12.99 -6.82 -6.06
CA SER A 246 -13.94 -7.66 -6.79
C SER A 246 -14.89 -8.41 -5.86
N THR A 247 -14.53 -8.62 -4.58
CA THR A 247 -15.45 -9.23 -3.59
C THR A 247 -16.68 -8.38 -3.30
N ALA A 248 -16.66 -7.08 -3.63
CA ALA A 248 -17.83 -6.22 -3.52
C ALA A 248 -18.87 -6.45 -4.65
N PHE A 249 -18.45 -7.06 -5.77
CA PHE A 249 -19.28 -7.20 -6.98
C PHE A 249 -19.53 -8.66 -7.36
N VAL A 250 -18.65 -9.57 -6.95
CA VAL A 250 -18.63 -10.96 -7.38
C VAL A 250 -18.59 -11.87 -6.15
N PRO A 251 -19.29 -13.02 -6.18
CA PRO A 251 -19.25 -13.99 -5.09
C PRO A 251 -17.81 -14.35 -4.67
N ILE A 252 -17.57 -14.43 -3.36
CA ILE A 252 -16.22 -14.61 -2.77
C ILE A 252 -15.49 -15.85 -3.31
N TRP A 253 -16.20 -16.93 -3.63
CA TRP A 253 -15.62 -18.15 -4.16
C TRP A 253 -15.06 -17.96 -5.58
N ILE A 254 -15.72 -17.16 -6.44
CA ILE A 254 -15.22 -16.83 -7.79
C ILE A 254 -13.98 -15.95 -7.68
N THR A 255 -14.07 -14.92 -6.84
CA THR A 255 -12.94 -14.02 -6.56
C THR A 255 -11.75 -14.79 -5.98
N GLY A 256 -12.01 -15.67 -5.02
CA GLY A 256 -10.98 -16.52 -4.41
C GLY A 256 -10.30 -17.42 -5.42
N LEU A 257 -11.07 -18.08 -6.30
CA LEU A 257 -10.53 -18.91 -7.37
C LEU A 257 -9.69 -18.08 -8.35
N GLY A 258 -10.21 -16.93 -8.81
CA GLY A 258 -9.50 -16.03 -9.72
C GLY A 258 -8.19 -15.52 -9.13
N THR A 259 -8.23 -15.11 -7.86
CA THR A 259 -7.03 -14.65 -7.15
C THR A 259 -6.01 -15.78 -6.99
N ALA A 260 -6.45 -16.99 -6.63
CA ALA A 260 -5.56 -18.14 -6.51
C ALA A 260 -4.89 -18.50 -7.85
N LEU A 261 -5.64 -18.53 -8.95
CA LEU A 261 -5.09 -18.74 -10.29
C LEU A 261 -4.11 -17.64 -10.68
N GLY A 262 -4.42 -16.39 -10.38
CA GLY A 262 -3.54 -15.25 -10.60
C GLY A 262 -2.24 -15.36 -9.81
N VAL A 263 -2.30 -15.77 -8.53
CA VAL A 263 -1.10 -16.03 -7.71
C VAL A 263 -0.22 -17.11 -8.35
N VAL A 264 -0.81 -18.22 -8.80
CA VAL A 264 -0.08 -19.29 -9.48
C VAL A 264 0.57 -18.79 -10.77
N ALA A 265 -0.14 -17.99 -11.56
CA ALA A 265 0.39 -17.41 -12.80
C ALA A 265 1.57 -16.46 -12.54
N ILE A 266 1.44 -15.54 -11.58
CA ILE A 266 2.52 -14.60 -11.23
C ILE A 266 3.70 -15.36 -10.61
N ALA A 267 3.46 -16.35 -9.75
CA ALA A 267 4.50 -17.17 -9.16
C ALA A 267 5.25 -17.95 -10.26
N SER A 268 4.55 -18.54 -11.23
CA SER A 268 5.18 -19.22 -12.36
C SER A 268 6.03 -18.26 -13.20
N TRP A 269 5.55 -17.04 -13.42
CA TRP A 269 6.31 -15.99 -14.10
C TRP A 269 7.57 -15.57 -13.33
N ALA A 270 7.47 -15.47 -12.00
CA ALA A 270 8.59 -15.14 -11.11
C ALA A 270 9.63 -16.27 -11.04
N LEU A 271 9.23 -17.54 -11.18
CA LEU A 271 10.13 -18.69 -11.14
C LEU A 271 10.80 -18.99 -12.47
N ASN A 272 10.32 -18.42 -13.59
CA ASN A 272 10.86 -18.59 -14.93
C ASN A 272 11.60 -17.33 -15.40
N PRO A 273 12.86 -17.11 -14.99
CA PRO A 273 13.65 -15.98 -15.49
C PRO A 273 13.91 -16.13 -16.98
N PRO A 274 14.04 -15.01 -17.73
CA PRO A 274 14.45 -15.07 -19.13
C PRO A 274 15.84 -15.68 -19.18
N LYS A 275 16.04 -16.66 -20.10
CA LYS A 275 17.37 -17.18 -20.37
C LYS A 275 18.27 -16.02 -20.78
N LEU A 276 19.24 -15.67 -19.96
CA LEU A 276 20.28 -14.71 -20.34
C LEU A 276 20.94 -15.25 -21.62
N ARG A 277 20.72 -14.55 -22.73
CA ARG A 277 21.58 -14.73 -23.90
C ARG A 277 22.96 -14.24 -23.48
N VAL A 278 23.81 -15.15 -23.07
CA VAL A 278 25.25 -14.91 -22.97
C VAL A 278 25.69 -14.57 -24.39
N HIS A 279 25.79 -13.28 -24.71
CA HIS A 279 26.56 -12.88 -25.86
C HIS A 279 28.01 -13.26 -25.52
N ALA A 280 28.43 -14.42 -26.02
CA ALA A 280 29.82 -14.74 -26.11
C ALA A 280 30.44 -13.61 -26.95
N ARG A 281 31.13 -12.68 -26.29
CA ARG A 281 32.13 -11.84 -26.91
C ARG A 281 33.27 -12.79 -27.26
N ASN A 282 33.17 -13.42 -28.46
CA ASN A 282 34.32 -13.96 -29.11
C ASN A 282 35.11 -12.82 -29.72
N SER A 283 36.41 -12.85 -29.44
CA SER A 283 37.55 -12.10 -29.93
C SER A 283 37.78 -10.75 -29.36
#